data_8306b465df3b1954dd4994fc9dcdd699
#
_entry.id   8306b465df3b1954dd4994fc9dcdd699
#
_cell.length_a   1.000
_cell.length_b   1.000
_cell.length_c   1.000
_cell.angle_alpha   90.00
_cell.angle_beta   90.00
_cell.angle_gamma   90.00
#
_symmetry.space_group_name_H-M   'P 1'
#
loop_
_entity.id
_entity.type
_entity.pdbx_description
1 polymer ?
#
loop_
_entity_poly.entity_id
_entity_poly.type
_entity_poly.pdbx_seq_one_letter_code
_entity_poly.pdbx_strand_id
1 'polypeptide(L)'
;EEDRYPNGRPNDGYKLIISKDTHSSVKTIAKVLDVDVLVAKTDEKGRMTGDAVRKLLEENEGVFAVVATTGTTNTGTIDHIESISEVCKEYDTWLHIDGAYGGAGILAASVRDLYNGIENADSFIVDPHKWLFAPYDCCCLLYRSPKNVYQTFSQHAEYLEGIDHSQTNPSDMAIHLSRRTRGLPLWYSLVTYGSKKYSEAVEKCIANAKKCAEAINQTDHLELVMEPTLSIVVFKRKGWELADYASWSSDLALEGKLLCIPSSINGEIILRLAFLNPNTDID
;
A
#
# COMPACT_ATOMS: atom_id res chain seq x y z
N GLU A 1 -3.81 -23.22 9.98
CA GLU A 1 -2.41 -23.30 9.56
C GLU A 1 -1.58 -24.12 10.52
N GLU A 2 -2.26 -25.07 11.11
CA GLU A 2 -1.53 -26.14 11.68
C GLU A 2 -0.74 -26.66 10.52
N ASP A 3 0.39 -26.03 10.40
CA ASP A 3 1.58 -26.72 10.10
C ASP A 3 1.94 -26.78 8.63
N ARG A 4 1.99 -25.60 8.00
CA ARG A 4 2.86 -25.44 6.84
C ARG A 4 4.30 -25.83 7.19
N TYR A 5 4.65 -25.70 8.47
CA TYR A 5 5.94 -26.09 9.04
C TYR A 5 5.74 -26.93 10.30
N PRO A 6 5.21 -28.16 10.20
CA PRO A 6 4.90 -29.03 11.35
C PRO A 6 6.13 -29.36 12.19
N ASN A 7 7.32 -29.24 11.63
CA ASN A 7 8.59 -29.46 12.29
C ASN A 7 9.22 -28.17 12.85
N GLY A 8 8.47 -27.06 12.90
CA GLY A 8 8.94 -25.77 13.35
C GLY A 8 9.58 -24.92 12.26
N ARG A 9 10.39 -23.94 12.66
CA ARG A 9 11.05 -22.99 11.74
C ARG A 9 11.94 -23.75 10.74
N PRO A 10 11.87 -23.43 9.43
CA PRO A 10 12.79 -23.96 8.44
C PRO A 10 14.24 -23.67 8.80
N ASN A 11 15.18 -24.57 8.41
CA ASN A 11 16.60 -24.39 8.73
C ASN A 11 17.17 -23.06 8.25
N ASP A 12 16.71 -22.60 7.07
CA ASP A 12 17.11 -21.32 6.46
C ASP A 12 16.24 -20.14 6.91
N GLY A 13 15.42 -20.32 7.95
CA GLY A 13 14.54 -19.29 8.48
C GLY A 13 13.25 -19.08 7.68
N TYR A 14 12.40 -18.17 8.18
CA TYR A 14 11.21 -17.73 7.45
C TYR A 14 11.57 -16.61 6.48
N LYS A 15 10.92 -16.60 5.32
CA LYS A 15 11.16 -15.62 4.26
C LYS A 15 9.85 -15.03 3.77
N LEU A 16 9.89 -13.77 3.34
CA LEU A 16 8.79 -13.14 2.63
C LEU A 16 9.29 -12.49 1.32
N ILE A 17 8.43 -12.46 0.31
CA ILE A 17 8.72 -11.84 -0.98
C ILE A 17 8.08 -10.46 -1.05
N ILE A 18 8.85 -9.47 -1.51
CA ILE A 18 8.42 -8.09 -1.75
C ILE A 18 8.96 -7.58 -3.07
N SER A 19 8.45 -6.43 -3.55
CA SER A 19 9.13 -5.65 -4.59
C SER A 19 10.17 -4.70 -4.00
N LYS A 20 11.04 -4.14 -4.86
CA LYS A 20 12.02 -3.13 -4.43
C LYS A 20 11.37 -1.87 -3.85
N ASP A 21 10.19 -1.52 -4.37
CA ASP A 21 9.44 -0.30 -4.06
C ASP A 21 8.37 -0.51 -2.97
N THR A 22 8.31 -1.71 -2.38
CA THR A 22 7.49 -1.99 -1.19
C THR A 22 7.89 -1.05 -0.05
N HIS A 23 6.89 -0.56 0.69
CA HIS A 23 7.10 0.40 1.77
C HIS A 23 8.11 -0.12 2.81
N SER A 24 8.97 0.78 3.31
CA SER A 24 10.06 0.44 4.24
C SER A 24 9.61 -0.25 5.52
N SER A 25 8.36 -0.01 5.96
CA SER A 25 7.79 -0.66 7.16
C SER A 25 7.80 -2.18 7.07
N VAL A 26 7.61 -2.76 5.86
CA VAL A 26 7.64 -4.22 5.67
C VAL A 26 9.03 -4.77 5.97
N LYS A 27 10.10 -4.13 5.47
CA LYS A 27 11.48 -4.52 5.80
C LYS A 27 11.79 -4.33 7.28
N THR A 28 11.27 -3.26 7.87
CA THR A 28 11.48 -2.98 9.30
C THR A 28 10.83 -4.05 10.18
N ILE A 29 9.57 -4.42 9.91
CA ILE A 29 8.89 -5.45 10.70
C ILE A 29 9.49 -6.84 10.46
N ALA A 30 9.89 -7.15 9.23
CA ALA A 30 10.58 -8.40 8.91
C ALA A 30 11.86 -8.55 9.77
N LYS A 31 12.64 -7.47 9.88
CA LYS A 31 13.82 -7.45 10.76
C LYS A 31 13.47 -7.66 12.23
N VAL A 32 12.39 -7.07 12.73
CA VAL A 32 11.94 -7.25 14.12
C VAL A 32 11.49 -8.68 14.40
N LEU A 33 10.87 -9.32 13.40
CA LEU A 33 10.36 -10.70 13.49
C LEU A 33 11.39 -11.77 13.10
N ASP A 34 12.62 -11.38 12.79
CA ASP A 34 13.67 -12.29 12.33
C ASP A 34 13.23 -13.10 11.08
N VAL A 35 12.70 -12.38 10.10
CA VAL A 35 12.23 -12.87 8.81
C VAL A 35 13.11 -12.30 7.70
N ASP A 36 13.60 -13.16 6.82
CA ASP A 36 14.38 -12.74 5.65
C ASP A 36 13.48 -12.17 4.56
N VAL A 37 14.00 -11.20 3.81
CA VAL A 37 13.28 -10.52 2.74
C VAL A 37 13.90 -10.85 1.39
N LEU A 38 13.12 -11.49 0.52
CA LEU A 38 13.46 -11.74 -0.87
C LEU A 38 12.86 -10.63 -1.74
N VAL A 39 13.71 -9.99 -2.56
CA VAL A 39 13.26 -8.90 -3.44
C VAL A 39 13.03 -9.43 -4.84
N ALA A 40 11.78 -9.48 -5.26
CA ALA A 40 11.38 -9.88 -6.61
C ALA A 40 11.78 -8.81 -7.63
N LYS A 41 12.17 -9.25 -8.82
CA LYS A 41 12.40 -8.36 -9.97
C LYS A 41 11.08 -7.71 -10.38
N THR A 42 11.18 -6.48 -10.84
CA THR A 42 10.04 -5.75 -11.41
C THR A 42 10.19 -5.65 -12.93
N ASP A 43 9.07 -5.45 -13.61
CA ASP A 43 9.05 -5.14 -15.03
C ASP A 43 9.58 -3.71 -15.31
N GLU A 44 9.56 -3.30 -16.57
CA GLU A 44 10.03 -1.97 -17.01
C GLU A 44 9.22 -0.81 -16.39
N LYS A 45 7.99 -1.09 -15.95
CA LYS A 45 7.11 -0.12 -15.26
C LYS A 45 7.25 -0.16 -13.73
N GLY A 46 8.19 -0.95 -13.22
CA GLY A 46 8.44 -1.08 -11.78
C GLY A 46 7.46 -2.00 -11.04
N ARG A 47 6.69 -2.86 -11.73
CA ARG A 47 5.67 -3.74 -11.15
C ARG A 47 6.23 -5.14 -10.90
N MET A 48 5.98 -5.68 -9.72
CA MET A 48 6.20 -7.10 -9.45
C MET A 48 5.21 -7.96 -10.24
N THR A 49 5.66 -9.09 -10.76
CA THR A 49 4.86 -10.01 -11.59
C THR A 49 4.80 -11.40 -10.97
N GLY A 50 3.81 -12.21 -11.37
CA GLY A 50 3.70 -13.60 -10.95
C GLY A 50 4.94 -14.43 -11.30
N ASP A 51 5.52 -14.24 -12.49
CA ASP A 51 6.73 -14.98 -12.90
C ASP A 51 7.92 -14.67 -12.00
N ALA A 52 8.09 -13.42 -11.58
CA ALA A 52 9.15 -13.04 -10.67
C ALA A 52 8.95 -13.63 -9.27
N VAL A 53 7.71 -13.74 -8.81
CA VAL A 53 7.34 -14.41 -7.55
C VAL A 53 7.58 -15.91 -7.65
N ARG A 54 7.07 -16.55 -8.70
CA ARG A 54 7.25 -18.00 -8.96
C ARG A 54 8.72 -18.40 -8.89
N LYS A 55 9.56 -17.67 -9.59
CA LYS A 55 11.01 -17.95 -9.59
C LYS A 55 11.59 -17.97 -8.17
N LEU A 56 11.23 -17.01 -7.32
CA LEU A 56 11.72 -16.96 -5.95
C LEU A 56 11.16 -18.07 -5.07
N LEU A 57 9.91 -18.50 -5.30
CA LEU A 57 9.30 -19.63 -4.60
C LEU A 57 9.97 -20.96 -4.99
N GLU A 58 10.37 -21.14 -6.26
CA GLU A 58 11.08 -22.32 -6.73
C GLU A 58 12.53 -22.40 -6.21
N GLU A 59 13.19 -21.26 -6.04
CA GLU A 59 14.59 -21.17 -5.63
C GLU A 59 14.77 -21.11 -4.10
N ASN A 60 13.70 -20.95 -3.31
CA ASN A 60 13.81 -20.73 -1.86
C ASN A 60 12.77 -21.52 -1.07
N GLU A 61 13.22 -22.21 -0.05
CA GLU A 61 12.35 -22.76 0.99
C GLU A 61 12.04 -21.73 2.07
N GLY A 62 10.99 -21.97 2.86
CA GLY A 62 10.63 -21.13 3.99
C GLY A 62 9.88 -19.84 3.64
N VAL A 63 9.50 -19.64 2.38
CA VAL A 63 8.68 -18.49 1.98
C VAL A 63 7.25 -18.71 2.43
N PHE A 64 6.78 -17.90 3.37
CA PHE A 64 5.42 -18.01 3.89
C PHE A 64 4.46 -16.95 3.34
N ALA A 65 4.97 -15.83 2.84
CA ALA A 65 4.13 -14.73 2.37
C ALA A 65 4.75 -13.98 1.19
N VAL A 66 3.87 -13.42 0.36
CA VAL A 66 4.16 -12.42 -0.66
C VAL A 66 3.42 -11.13 -0.29
N VAL A 67 4.12 -10.00 -0.32
CA VAL A 67 3.51 -8.68 -0.14
C VAL A 67 3.51 -7.96 -1.49
N ALA A 68 2.35 -7.89 -2.11
CA ALA A 68 2.14 -7.13 -3.34
C ALA A 68 1.54 -5.74 -3.01
N THR A 69 1.88 -4.73 -3.79
CA THR A 69 1.51 -3.34 -3.50
C THR A 69 0.51 -2.83 -4.53
N THR A 70 -0.58 -2.24 -4.06
CA THR A 70 -1.54 -1.50 -4.91
C THR A 70 -1.37 0.00 -4.73
N GLY A 71 -0.28 0.53 -5.26
CA GLY A 71 0.08 1.94 -5.19
C GLY A 71 1.31 2.21 -4.34
N THR A 72 2.48 2.08 -4.94
CA THR A 72 3.76 2.38 -4.28
C THR A 72 3.85 3.84 -3.86
N THR A 73 4.57 4.11 -2.79
CA THR A 73 4.67 5.46 -2.19
C THR A 73 5.26 6.49 -3.15
N ASN A 74 6.24 6.12 -3.96
CA ASN A 74 6.92 7.08 -4.84
C ASN A 74 6.21 7.30 -6.16
N THR A 75 5.62 6.27 -6.75
CA THR A 75 5.12 6.32 -8.12
C THR A 75 3.62 6.04 -8.26
N GLY A 76 2.98 5.51 -7.21
CA GLY A 76 1.60 5.04 -7.30
C GLY A 76 1.43 3.77 -8.14
N THR A 77 2.52 3.07 -8.45
CA THR A 77 2.51 1.84 -9.25
C THR A 77 1.75 0.72 -8.55
N ILE A 78 0.96 -0.02 -9.31
CA ILE A 78 0.24 -1.23 -8.87
C ILE A 78 0.93 -2.45 -9.43
N ASP A 79 1.27 -3.42 -8.58
CA ASP A 79 1.83 -4.71 -8.98
C ASP A 79 0.82 -5.53 -9.81
N HIS A 80 1.25 -6.56 -10.51
CA HIS A 80 0.40 -7.48 -11.28
C HIS A 80 -0.36 -8.45 -10.36
N ILE A 81 -1.37 -7.92 -9.65
CA ILE A 81 -2.08 -8.63 -8.58
C ILE A 81 -2.65 -9.97 -9.07
N GLU A 82 -3.29 -9.98 -10.23
CA GLU A 82 -3.90 -11.20 -10.80
C GLU A 82 -2.86 -12.33 -10.93
N SER A 83 -1.75 -12.10 -11.66
CA SER A 83 -0.72 -13.12 -11.85
C SER A 83 -0.01 -13.52 -10.56
N ILE A 84 0.17 -12.59 -9.62
CA ILE A 84 0.74 -12.88 -8.31
C ILE A 84 -0.22 -13.77 -7.50
N SER A 85 -1.51 -13.46 -7.53
CA SER A 85 -2.54 -14.21 -6.80
C SER A 85 -2.64 -15.66 -7.28
N GLU A 86 -2.53 -15.88 -8.60
CA GLU A 86 -2.50 -17.23 -9.19
C GLU A 86 -1.31 -18.04 -8.67
N VAL A 87 -0.13 -17.44 -8.66
CA VAL A 87 1.10 -18.10 -8.16
C VAL A 87 1.00 -18.35 -6.66
N CYS A 88 0.54 -17.39 -5.87
CA CYS A 88 0.37 -17.59 -4.43
C CYS A 88 -0.59 -18.74 -4.12
N LYS A 89 -1.66 -18.87 -4.89
CA LYS A 89 -2.61 -19.97 -4.77
C LYS A 89 -1.98 -21.31 -5.14
N GLU A 90 -1.20 -21.37 -6.22
CA GLU A 90 -0.51 -22.59 -6.68
C GLU A 90 0.49 -23.11 -5.62
N TYR A 91 1.23 -22.21 -4.98
CA TYR A 91 2.25 -22.55 -3.98
C TYR A 91 1.72 -22.52 -2.55
N ASP A 92 0.42 -22.33 -2.35
CA ASP A 92 -0.23 -22.19 -1.03
C ASP A 92 0.49 -21.14 -0.15
N THR A 93 0.87 -20.01 -0.73
CA THR A 93 1.61 -18.93 -0.07
C THR A 93 0.67 -17.78 0.28
N TRP A 94 0.76 -17.24 1.51
CA TRP A 94 -0.06 -16.11 1.95
C TRP A 94 0.17 -14.89 1.06
N LEU A 95 -0.91 -14.36 0.49
CA LEU A 95 -0.88 -13.12 -0.26
C LEU A 95 -1.41 -11.97 0.60
N HIS A 96 -0.51 -11.05 0.95
CA HIS A 96 -0.88 -9.76 1.54
C HIS A 96 -0.84 -8.66 0.48
N ILE A 97 -1.90 -7.87 0.40
CA ILE A 97 -1.94 -6.69 -0.47
C ILE A 97 -1.74 -5.44 0.39
N ASP A 98 -0.61 -4.76 0.17
CA ASP A 98 -0.37 -3.42 0.70
C ASP A 98 -1.05 -2.38 -0.19
N GLY A 99 -2.27 -2.03 0.20
CA GLY A 99 -3.07 -0.97 -0.39
C GLY A 99 -3.14 0.27 0.50
N ALA A 100 -2.20 0.44 1.42
CA ALA A 100 -2.23 1.52 2.43
C ALA A 100 -2.56 2.89 1.82
N TYR A 101 -1.99 3.20 0.65
CA TYR A 101 -2.34 4.38 -0.13
C TYR A 101 -3.33 4.04 -1.24
N GLY A 102 -2.90 3.23 -2.21
CA GLY A 102 -3.61 3.06 -3.47
C GLY A 102 -4.78 2.10 -3.41
N GLY A 103 -4.99 1.38 -2.28
CA GLY A 103 -6.17 0.54 -2.10
C GLY A 103 -7.49 1.29 -2.25
N ALA A 104 -7.51 2.59 -1.95
CA ALA A 104 -8.67 3.45 -2.19
C ALA A 104 -9.05 3.57 -3.68
N GLY A 105 -8.09 3.40 -4.59
CA GLY A 105 -8.29 3.47 -6.03
C GLY A 105 -9.28 2.43 -6.58
N ILE A 106 -9.51 1.32 -5.86
CA ILE A 106 -10.52 0.32 -6.24
C ILE A 106 -11.95 0.91 -6.34
N LEU A 107 -12.19 2.04 -5.68
CA LEU A 107 -13.46 2.75 -5.75
C LEU A 107 -13.65 3.49 -7.08
N ALA A 108 -12.57 3.77 -7.81
CA ALA A 108 -12.60 4.48 -9.07
C ALA A 108 -12.77 3.50 -10.24
N ALA A 109 -13.84 3.70 -11.03
CA ALA A 109 -14.13 2.85 -12.18
C ALA A 109 -13.02 2.90 -13.25
N SER A 110 -12.35 4.06 -13.38
CA SER A 110 -11.31 4.31 -14.37
C SER A 110 -10.03 3.48 -14.19
N VAL A 111 -9.81 2.92 -13.00
CA VAL A 111 -8.60 2.13 -12.67
C VAL A 111 -8.92 0.79 -12.01
N ARG A 112 -10.20 0.45 -11.87
CA ARG A 112 -10.64 -0.75 -11.13
C ARG A 112 -10.03 -2.05 -11.67
N ASP A 113 -9.88 -2.18 -12.97
CA ASP A 113 -9.33 -3.38 -13.61
C ASP A 113 -7.87 -3.66 -13.20
N LEU A 114 -7.16 -2.66 -12.70
CA LEU A 114 -5.80 -2.84 -12.18
C LEU A 114 -5.75 -3.63 -10.85
N TYR A 115 -6.91 -3.83 -10.23
CA TYR A 115 -7.06 -4.56 -8.97
C TYR A 115 -7.59 -5.99 -9.16
N ASN A 116 -7.70 -6.47 -10.41
CA ASN A 116 -8.11 -7.86 -10.67
C ASN A 116 -7.21 -8.82 -9.91
N GLY A 117 -7.81 -9.85 -9.31
CA GLY A 117 -7.10 -10.81 -8.45
C GLY A 117 -7.03 -10.43 -6.97
N ILE A 118 -7.40 -9.20 -6.58
CA ILE A 118 -7.38 -8.77 -5.17
C ILE A 118 -8.31 -9.61 -4.30
N GLU A 119 -9.40 -10.12 -4.87
CA GLU A 119 -10.32 -11.03 -4.22
C GLU A 119 -9.68 -12.35 -3.79
N ASN A 120 -8.50 -12.68 -4.30
CA ASN A 120 -7.73 -13.87 -3.93
C ASN A 120 -6.74 -13.60 -2.78
N ALA A 121 -6.54 -12.35 -2.36
CA ALA A 121 -5.63 -12.03 -1.26
C ALA A 121 -6.12 -12.62 0.08
N ASP A 122 -5.20 -13.07 0.92
CA ASP A 122 -5.50 -13.54 2.28
C ASP A 122 -5.68 -12.39 3.24
N SER A 123 -4.97 -11.30 3.00
CA SER A 123 -5.14 -10.04 3.73
C SER A 123 -4.92 -8.82 2.83
N PHE A 124 -5.64 -7.75 3.13
CA PHE A 124 -5.57 -6.48 2.42
C PHE A 124 -5.62 -5.33 3.42
N ILE A 125 -4.68 -4.39 3.30
CA ILE A 125 -4.64 -3.18 4.12
C ILE A 125 -4.99 -1.95 3.27
N VAL A 126 -5.77 -1.05 3.84
CA VAL A 126 -5.96 0.31 3.34
C VAL A 126 -5.89 1.27 4.53
N ASP A 127 -5.29 2.44 4.33
CA ASP A 127 -5.26 3.49 5.35
C ASP A 127 -6.29 4.58 5.04
N PRO A 128 -7.48 4.52 5.67
CA PRO A 128 -8.50 5.54 5.43
C PRO A 128 -8.04 6.97 5.70
N HIS A 129 -7.09 7.16 6.61
CA HIS A 129 -6.49 8.48 6.88
C HIS A 129 -5.58 9.01 5.75
N LYS A 130 -5.33 8.21 4.70
CA LYS A 130 -4.64 8.64 3.48
C LYS A 130 -5.67 9.07 2.43
N TRP A 131 -6.07 8.17 1.57
CA TRP A 131 -6.88 8.49 0.40
C TRP A 131 -8.39 8.17 0.53
N LEU A 132 -8.85 7.83 1.73
CA LEU A 132 -10.28 7.77 2.07
C LEU A 132 -10.71 8.91 3.01
N PHE A 133 -9.89 9.95 3.08
CA PHE A 133 -10.21 11.25 3.70
C PHE A 133 -10.63 11.20 5.18
N ALA A 134 -10.36 10.08 5.87
CA ALA A 134 -10.64 9.96 7.29
C ALA A 134 -9.61 10.74 8.12
N PRO A 135 -9.98 11.21 9.32
CA PRO A 135 -9.03 11.81 10.24
C PRO A 135 -7.91 10.84 10.62
N TYR A 136 -6.72 11.38 10.84
CA TYR A 136 -5.58 10.63 11.34
C TYR A 136 -5.82 10.22 12.81
N ASP A 137 -5.61 8.98 13.23
CA ASP A 137 -5.06 7.85 12.49
C ASP A 137 -6.13 6.75 12.32
N CYS A 138 -6.22 6.17 11.15
CA CYS A 138 -7.14 5.06 10.88
C CYS A 138 -6.51 4.12 9.83
N CYS A 139 -6.39 2.85 10.19
CA CYS A 139 -5.98 1.77 9.30
C CYS A 139 -7.07 0.70 9.28
N CYS A 140 -7.39 0.17 8.12
CA CYS A 140 -8.33 -0.92 7.93
C CYS A 140 -7.59 -2.12 7.36
N LEU A 141 -7.56 -3.22 8.11
CA LEU A 141 -6.96 -4.48 7.71
C LEU A 141 -8.07 -5.52 7.55
N LEU A 142 -8.22 -6.03 6.35
CA LEU A 142 -9.20 -7.04 5.99
C LEU A 142 -8.51 -8.40 5.87
N TYR A 143 -9.17 -9.44 6.33
CA TYR A 143 -8.70 -10.81 6.24
C TYR A 143 -9.75 -11.68 5.55
N ARG A 144 -9.29 -12.59 4.69
CA ARG A 144 -10.17 -13.59 4.05
C ARG A 144 -10.75 -14.55 5.08
N SER A 145 -9.90 -15.07 5.98
CA SER A 145 -10.28 -16.01 7.03
C SER A 145 -10.13 -15.39 8.42
N PRO A 146 -11.20 -14.86 9.01
CA PRO A 146 -11.17 -14.33 10.38
C PRO A 146 -10.74 -15.38 11.41
N LYS A 147 -11.00 -16.66 11.17
CA LYS A 147 -10.66 -17.76 12.09
C LYS A 147 -9.16 -17.82 12.37
N ASN A 148 -8.32 -17.72 11.34
CA ASN A 148 -6.87 -17.77 11.48
C ASN A 148 -6.35 -16.59 12.30
N VAL A 149 -6.95 -15.42 12.08
CA VAL A 149 -6.61 -14.19 12.81
C VAL A 149 -6.98 -14.30 14.27
N TYR A 150 -8.19 -14.79 14.56
CA TYR A 150 -8.66 -15.02 15.91
C TYR A 150 -7.72 -15.98 16.66
N GLN A 151 -7.37 -17.12 16.05
CA GLN A 151 -6.45 -18.09 16.65
C GLN A 151 -5.07 -17.51 16.96
N THR A 152 -4.63 -16.53 16.15
CA THR A 152 -3.31 -15.91 16.31
C THR A 152 -3.29 -14.82 17.38
N PHE A 153 -4.34 -14.01 17.47
CA PHE A 153 -4.33 -12.79 18.27
C PHE A 153 -5.21 -12.84 19.53
N SER A 154 -6.14 -13.80 19.64
CA SER A 154 -6.99 -13.88 20.84
C SER A 154 -6.14 -14.07 22.10
N GLN A 155 -6.42 -13.27 23.11
CA GLN A 155 -5.72 -13.31 24.38
C GLN A 155 -6.60 -13.98 25.44
N HIS A 156 -6.05 -15.00 26.10
CA HIS A 156 -6.71 -15.70 27.19
C HIS A 156 -6.03 -15.35 28.51
N ALA A 157 -6.75 -14.70 29.40
CA ALA A 157 -6.30 -14.38 30.74
C ALA A 157 -7.49 -14.48 31.72
N GLU A 158 -7.27 -14.91 32.94
CA GLU A 158 -8.31 -15.15 33.96
C GLU A 158 -9.24 -13.92 34.12
N TYR A 159 -8.70 -12.70 34.12
CA TYR A 159 -9.50 -11.48 34.24
C TYR A 159 -10.34 -11.15 33.00
N LEU A 160 -10.11 -11.82 31.88
CA LEU A 160 -10.88 -11.68 30.64
C LEU A 160 -11.97 -12.75 30.51
N GLU A 161 -12.02 -13.76 31.38
CA GLU A 161 -13.02 -14.86 31.32
C GLU A 161 -14.47 -14.38 31.44
N GLY A 162 -14.68 -13.22 32.07
CA GLY A 162 -16.01 -12.59 32.17
C GLY A 162 -16.47 -11.86 30.90
N ILE A 163 -15.63 -11.78 29.86
CA ILE A 163 -15.98 -11.15 28.59
C ILE A 163 -16.77 -12.16 27.76
N ASP A 164 -17.88 -11.72 27.17
CA ASP A 164 -18.69 -12.56 26.27
C ASP A 164 -17.90 -12.87 24.98
N HIS A 165 -17.36 -14.07 24.91
CA HIS A 165 -16.65 -14.57 23.72
C HIS A 165 -17.60 -15.07 22.61
N SER A 166 -18.93 -14.97 22.78
CA SER A 166 -19.90 -15.25 21.72
C SER A 166 -19.87 -14.18 20.62
N GLN A 167 -19.27 -13.02 20.91
CA GLN A 167 -19.10 -11.92 19.96
C GLN A 167 -17.62 -11.68 19.68
N THR A 168 -17.29 -11.36 18.42
CA THR A 168 -15.92 -11.00 18.03
C THR A 168 -15.53 -9.67 18.65
N ASN A 169 -14.51 -9.68 19.51
CA ASN A 169 -13.92 -8.46 20.03
C ASN A 169 -12.81 -7.95 19.10
N PRO A 170 -12.67 -6.64 18.92
CA PRO A 170 -11.57 -6.08 18.15
C PRO A 170 -10.17 -6.46 18.65
N SER A 171 -10.02 -6.77 19.95
CA SER A 171 -8.76 -7.26 20.55
C SER A 171 -8.37 -8.65 20.07
N ASP A 172 -9.34 -9.47 19.65
CA ASP A 172 -9.09 -10.82 19.14
C ASP A 172 -8.55 -10.82 17.71
N MET A 173 -8.52 -9.65 17.07
CA MET A 173 -8.13 -9.46 15.67
C MET A 173 -6.83 -8.65 15.50
N ALA A 174 -6.12 -8.35 16.60
CA ALA A 174 -4.90 -7.55 16.56
C ALA A 174 -4.09 -7.75 17.85
N ILE A 175 -2.80 -7.42 17.81
CA ILE A 175 -1.92 -7.47 18.98
C ILE A 175 -2.28 -6.46 20.10
N HIS A 176 -3.08 -5.46 19.81
CA HIS A 176 -3.48 -4.46 20.81
C HIS A 176 -4.68 -4.94 21.62
N LEU A 177 -4.57 -4.97 22.94
CA LEU A 177 -5.71 -5.17 23.82
C LEU A 177 -6.53 -3.87 23.91
N SER A 178 -5.92 -2.78 24.37
CA SER A 178 -6.56 -1.47 24.50
C SER A 178 -6.20 -0.58 23.32
N ARG A 179 -7.21 0.04 22.68
CA ARG A 179 -7.01 0.95 21.55
C ARG A 179 -8.16 1.94 21.42
N ARG A 180 -7.91 3.06 20.76
CA ARG A 180 -8.95 4.02 20.39
C ARG A 180 -9.88 3.44 19.32
N THR A 181 -11.13 3.88 19.29
CA THR A 181 -12.13 3.51 18.28
C THR A 181 -11.86 4.26 16.97
N ARG A 182 -10.74 3.94 16.32
CA ARG A 182 -10.24 4.68 15.14
C ARG A 182 -11.12 4.56 13.91
N GLY A 183 -11.89 3.48 13.78
CA GLY A 183 -12.80 3.27 12.66
C GLY A 183 -14.08 4.10 12.70
N LEU A 184 -14.45 4.65 13.86
CA LEU A 184 -15.71 5.35 14.05
C LEU A 184 -15.83 6.62 13.19
N PRO A 185 -14.82 7.50 13.08
CA PRO A 185 -14.87 8.65 12.18
C PRO A 185 -15.06 8.26 10.71
N LEU A 186 -14.41 7.20 10.26
CA LEU A 186 -14.60 6.66 8.91
C LEU A 186 -16.04 6.19 8.70
N TRP A 187 -16.57 5.42 9.67
CA TRP A 187 -17.94 4.91 9.58
C TRP A 187 -18.96 6.05 9.48
N TYR A 188 -18.84 7.08 10.33
CA TYR A 188 -19.71 8.26 10.25
C TYR A 188 -19.60 8.99 8.91
N SER A 189 -18.39 9.13 8.38
CA SER A 189 -18.15 9.74 7.07
C SER A 189 -18.81 8.93 5.95
N LEU A 190 -18.64 7.60 5.96
CA LEU A 190 -19.26 6.71 4.99
C LEU A 190 -20.80 6.73 5.05
N VAL A 191 -21.38 6.75 6.24
CA VAL A 191 -22.83 6.84 6.43
C VAL A 191 -23.37 8.20 5.97
N THR A 192 -22.62 9.27 6.20
CA THR A 192 -23.02 10.63 5.83
C THR A 192 -22.94 10.88 4.33
N TYR A 193 -21.87 10.48 3.67
CA TYR A 193 -21.60 10.81 2.27
C TYR A 193 -21.94 9.69 1.29
N GLY A 194 -21.92 8.46 1.73
CA GLY A 194 -22.13 7.26 0.91
C GLY A 194 -20.96 6.92 -0.01
N SER A 195 -20.93 5.68 -0.49
CA SER A 195 -19.84 5.16 -1.34
C SER A 195 -19.69 5.90 -2.67
N LYS A 196 -20.79 6.41 -3.23
CA LYS A 196 -20.77 7.17 -4.48
C LYS A 196 -19.92 8.43 -4.38
N LYS A 197 -20.05 9.21 -3.28
CA LYS A 197 -19.23 10.41 -3.06
C LYS A 197 -17.75 10.10 -2.88
N TYR A 198 -17.44 8.98 -2.23
CA TYR A 198 -16.07 8.50 -2.13
C TYR A 198 -15.49 8.14 -3.50
N SER A 199 -16.24 7.42 -4.33
CA SER A 199 -15.86 7.09 -5.70
C SER A 199 -15.60 8.35 -6.52
N GLU A 200 -16.53 9.32 -6.50
CA GLU A 200 -16.39 10.61 -7.19
C GLU A 200 -15.15 11.38 -6.73
N ALA A 201 -14.85 11.37 -5.42
CA ALA A 201 -13.68 12.06 -4.87
C ALA A 201 -12.36 11.41 -5.29
N VAL A 202 -12.29 10.08 -5.30
CA VAL A 202 -11.10 9.34 -5.76
C VAL A 202 -10.88 9.54 -7.25
N GLU A 203 -11.94 9.46 -8.08
CA GLU A 203 -11.88 9.77 -9.53
C GLU A 203 -11.37 11.19 -9.78
N LYS A 204 -11.82 12.16 -9.00
CA LYS A 204 -11.36 13.55 -9.14
C LYS A 204 -9.86 13.68 -8.85
N CYS A 205 -9.34 12.99 -7.83
CA CYS A 205 -7.91 12.99 -7.52
C CYS A 205 -7.09 12.38 -8.69
N ILE A 206 -7.57 11.29 -9.30
CA ILE A 206 -6.94 10.66 -10.47
C ILE A 206 -6.98 11.61 -11.68
N ALA A 207 -8.13 12.24 -11.93
CA ALA A 207 -8.27 13.21 -13.00
C ALA A 207 -7.34 14.42 -12.82
N ASN A 208 -7.18 14.90 -11.58
CA ASN A 208 -6.26 15.97 -11.24
C ASN A 208 -4.79 15.58 -11.51
N ALA A 209 -4.40 14.35 -11.17
CA ALA A 209 -3.06 13.86 -11.48
C ALA A 209 -2.79 13.80 -13.00
N LYS A 210 -3.76 13.35 -13.79
CA LYS A 210 -3.64 13.33 -15.25
C LYS A 210 -3.53 14.73 -15.86
N LYS A 211 -4.36 15.68 -15.42
CA LYS A 211 -4.24 17.08 -15.83
C LYS A 211 -2.87 17.69 -15.49
N CYS A 212 -2.36 17.40 -14.29
CA CYS A 212 -1.03 17.86 -13.91
C CYS A 212 0.06 17.26 -14.80
N ALA A 213 -0.01 15.96 -15.13
CA ALA A 213 0.92 15.32 -16.04
C ALA A 213 0.88 15.94 -17.44
N GLU A 214 -0.32 16.25 -17.96
CA GLU A 214 -0.51 16.97 -19.23
C GLU A 214 0.15 18.36 -19.22
N ALA A 215 -0.04 19.12 -18.12
CA ALA A 215 0.59 20.44 -17.94
C ALA A 215 2.13 20.35 -17.88
N ILE A 216 2.68 19.32 -17.21
CA ILE A 216 4.11 19.05 -17.18
C ILE A 216 4.62 18.78 -18.59
N ASN A 217 3.94 17.94 -19.37
CA ASN A 217 4.33 17.60 -20.73
C ASN A 217 4.30 18.80 -21.70
N GLN A 218 3.51 19.84 -21.39
CA GLN A 218 3.44 21.08 -22.15
C GLN A 218 4.49 22.11 -21.75
N THR A 219 5.32 21.79 -20.74
CA THR A 219 6.27 22.72 -20.15
C THR A 219 7.70 22.33 -20.53
N ASP A 220 8.42 23.16 -21.29
CA ASP A 220 9.73 22.86 -21.86
C ASP A 220 10.80 22.48 -20.85
N HIS A 221 10.74 23.04 -19.65
CA HIS A 221 11.73 22.85 -18.60
C HIS A 221 11.40 21.76 -17.59
N LEU A 222 10.25 21.12 -17.71
CA LEU A 222 9.86 19.97 -16.92
C LEU A 222 9.93 18.67 -17.75
N GLU A 223 9.97 17.55 -17.08
CA GLU A 223 9.99 16.23 -17.66
C GLU A 223 9.13 15.30 -16.81
N LEU A 224 8.09 14.75 -17.38
CA LEU A 224 7.30 13.70 -16.73
C LEU A 224 8.10 12.40 -16.74
N VAL A 225 8.31 11.81 -15.55
CA VAL A 225 9.10 10.57 -15.42
C VAL A 225 8.29 9.36 -15.89
N MET A 226 7.00 9.38 -15.61
CA MET A 226 6.06 8.32 -16.00
C MET A 226 4.63 8.83 -15.95
N GLU A 227 3.75 8.24 -16.77
CA GLU A 227 2.32 8.52 -16.69
C GLU A 227 1.73 8.07 -15.33
N PRO A 228 0.91 8.90 -14.68
CA PRO A 228 0.33 8.56 -13.40
C PRO A 228 -0.67 7.39 -13.53
N THR A 229 -0.43 6.33 -12.78
CA THR A 229 -1.36 5.19 -12.67
C THR A 229 -2.54 5.53 -11.76
N LEU A 230 -2.26 6.19 -10.65
CA LEU A 230 -3.25 6.65 -9.66
C LEU A 230 -3.17 8.18 -9.51
N SER A 231 -3.01 8.67 -8.30
CA SER A 231 -3.04 10.10 -7.99
C SER A 231 -1.65 10.70 -7.68
N ILE A 232 -0.57 9.98 -8.05
CA ILE A 232 0.80 10.46 -7.88
C ILE A 232 1.40 10.83 -9.22
N VAL A 233 1.98 12.04 -9.32
CA VAL A 233 2.70 12.55 -10.48
C VAL A 233 4.17 12.67 -10.14
N VAL A 234 5.02 12.04 -10.95
CA VAL A 234 6.48 12.06 -10.76
C VAL A 234 7.12 12.80 -11.91
N PHE A 235 7.93 13.80 -11.61
CA PHE A 235 8.53 14.66 -12.61
C PHE A 235 9.93 15.15 -12.18
N LYS A 236 10.66 15.70 -13.15
CA LYS A 236 11.97 16.34 -12.94
C LYS A 236 11.95 17.76 -13.49
N ARG A 237 12.85 18.58 -12.98
CA ARG A 237 13.23 19.85 -13.55
C ARG A 237 14.54 19.69 -14.31
N LYS A 238 14.54 19.93 -15.62
CA LYS A 238 15.74 19.82 -16.47
C LYS A 238 16.83 20.79 -16.00
N GLY A 239 18.06 20.27 -15.89
CA GLY A 239 19.24 21.06 -15.53
C GLY A 239 19.38 21.40 -14.04
N TRP A 240 18.52 20.83 -13.18
CA TRP A 240 18.63 21.02 -11.73
C TRP A 240 19.47 19.94 -11.06
N GLU A 241 20.25 20.36 -10.08
CA GLU A 241 20.99 19.52 -9.14
C GLU A 241 20.21 19.40 -7.80
N LEU A 242 20.64 18.51 -6.90
CA LEU A 242 19.99 18.30 -5.60
C LEU A 242 19.82 19.58 -4.79
N ALA A 243 20.82 20.49 -4.84
CA ALA A 243 20.77 21.76 -4.14
C ALA A 243 19.65 22.68 -4.63
N ASP A 244 19.39 22.69 -5.95
CA ASP A 244 18.32 23.50 -6.55
C ASP A 244 16.95 22.99 -6.12
N TYR A 245 16.75 21.66 -6.16
CA TYR A 245 15.52 21.03 -5.68
C TYR A 245 15.26 21.31 -4.20
N ALA A 246 16.31 21.24 -3.36
CA ALA A 246 16.19 21.47 -1.93
C ALA A 246 15.84 22.93 -1.62
N SER A 247 16.51 23.90 -2.29
CA SER A 247 16.21 25.34 -2.13
C SER A 247 14.77 25.63 -2.54
N TRP A 248 14.38 25.23 -3.75
CA TRP A 248 13.02 25.43 -4.26
C TRP A 248 11.94 24.84 -3.35
N SER A 249 12.14 23.59 -2.87
CA SER A 249 11.23 22.94 -1.95
C SER A 249 11.07 23.70 -0.63
N SER A 250 12.21 24.17 -0.09
CA SER A 250 12.24 24.96 1.15
C SER A 250 11.52 26.30 1.00
N ASP A 251 11.78 27.01 -0.09
CA ASP A 251 11.18 28.32 -0.34
C ASP A 251 9.67 28.23 -0.47
N LEU A 252 9.16 27.26 -1.23
CA LEU A 252 7.70 27.05 -1.39
C LEU A 252 7.03 26.61 -0.09
N ALA A 253 7.71 25.81 0.74
CA ALA A 253 7.19 25.40 2.03
C ALA A 253 7.12 26.59 3.01
N LEU A 254 8.16 27.44 3.04
CA LEU A 254 8.20 28.65 3.87
C LEU A 254 7.13 29.68 3.45
N GLU A 255 6.86 29.79 2.16
CA GLU A 255 5.79 30.64 1.63
C GLU A 255 4.38 30.04 1.83
N GLY A 256 4.26 28.81 2.35
CA GLY A 256 2.99 28.12 2.54
C GLY A 256 2.27 27.73 1.25
N LYS A 257 3.00 27.69 0.11
CA LYS A 257 2.42 27.42 -1.21
C LYS A 257 2.32 25.92 -1.51
N LEU A 258 3.39 25.18 -1.24
CA LEU A 258 3.50 23.78 -1.61
C LEU A 258 4.54 23.06 -0.75
N LEU A 259 4.24 21.85 -0.33
CA LEU A 259 5.23 20.91 0.24
C LEU A 259 5.54 19.84 -0.81
N CYS A 260 6.65 19.97 -1.50
CA CYS A 260 7.13 19.03 -2.51
C CYS A 260 8.60 18.71 -2.26
N ILE A 261 8.84 17.64 -1.51
CA ILE A 261 10.20 17.24 -1.09
C ILE A 261 10.83 16.40 -2.19
N PRO A 262 12.09 16.68 -2.59
CA PRO A 262 12.82 15.86 -3.53
C PRO A 262 12.97 14.41 -3.02
N SER A 263 12.89 13.47 -3.93
CA SER A 263 13.07 12.03 -3.69
C SER A 263 13.97 11.45 -4.79
N SER A 264 14.12 10.14 -4.84
CA SER A 264 14.89 9.50 -5.90
C SER A 264 14.24 8.24 -6.42
N ILE A 265 14.42 7.96 -7.72
CA ILE A 265 14.04 6.72 -8.39
C ILE A 265 15.24 6.26 -9.20
N ASN A 266 15.71 5.03 -8.98
CA ASN A 266 16.88 4.46 -9.66
C ASN A 266 18.14 5.35 -9.60
N GLY A 267 18.31 6.12 -8.51
CA GLY A 267 19.41 7.04 -8.32
C GLY A 267 19.24 8.42 -8.97
N GLU A 268 18.17 8.66 -9.71
CA GLU A 268 17.85 9.97 -10.27
C GLU A 268 16.94 10.77 -9.33
N ILE A 269 17.23 12.05 -9.17
CA ILE A 269 16.44 12.95 -8.32
C ILE A 269 15.12 13.27 -9.02
N ILE A 270 14.04 13.16 -8.28
CA ILE A 270 12.69 13.45 -8.76
C ILE A 270 11.92 14.32 -7.77
N LEU A 271 10.87 14.95 -8.28
CA LEU A 271 9.80 15.56 -7.49
C LEU A 271 8.54 14.72 -7.60
N ARG A 272 7.72 14.76 -6.57
CA ARG A 272 6.49 13.98 -6.50
C ARG A 272 5.35 14.82 -5.94
N LEU A 273 4.26 14.89 -6.69
CA LEU A 273 2.98 15.44 -6.22
C LEU A 273 2.01 14.31 -5.96
N ALA A 274 1.30 14.38 -4.84
CA ALA A 274 0.27 13.42 -4.46
C ALA A 274 -1.08 14.13 -4.34
N PHE A 275 -1.97 13.86 -5.28
CA PHE A 275 -3.32 14.44 -5.31
C PHE A 275 -4.26 13.61 -4.44
N LEU A 276 -4.31 13.92 -3.14
CA LEU A 276 -5.15 13.23 -2.16
C LEU A 276 -6.33 14.10 -1.67
N ASN A 277 -6.45 15.32 -2.17
CA ASN A 277 -7.56 16.21 -1.88
C ASN A 277 -8.35 16.45 -3.17
N PRO A 278 -9.63 16.04 -3.24
CA PRO A 278 -10.45 16.24 -4.44
C PRO A 278 -10.75 17.71 -4.74
N ASN A 279 -10.55 18.60 -3.75
CA ASN A 279 -10.74 20.05 -3.91
C ASN A 279 -9.47 20.77 -4.36
N THR A 280 -8.36 20.04 -4.64
CA THR A 280 -7.19 20.66 -5.23
C THR A 280 -7.55 21.26 -6.59
N ASP A 281 -7.29 22.57 -6.72
CA ASP A 281 -7.40 23.31 -7.96
C ASP A 281 -6.08 23.19 -8.73
N ILE A 282 -6.17 22.95 -10.04
CA ILE A 282 -5.02 22.76 -10.93
C ILE A 282 -4.98 23.84 -12.02
N ASP A 283 -6.01 24.67 -12.10
CA ASP A 283 -6.12 25.74 -13.12
C ASP A 283 -5.30 26.97 -12.74
#